data_30b2feea16d854afccd17cdbb68fb522
#
_entry.id   30b2feea16d854afccd17cdbb68fb522
#
_cell.length_a   1.000
_cell.length_b   1.000
_cell.length_c   1.000
_cell.angle_alpha   90.00
_cell.angle_beta   90.00
_cell.angle_gamma   90.00
#
_symmetry.space_group_name_H-M   'P 1'
#
loop_
_entity.id
_entity.type
_entity.pdbx_description
1 polymer ?
#
loop_
_entity_poly.entity_id
_entity_poly.type
_entity_poly.pdbx_seq_one_letter_code
_entity_poly.pdbx_strand_id
1 'polypeptide(L)'
;MNIAIFGASGATGILLTQRCLAAGHNVLALLRTPEKFPLRDQVHTIQGSPFDITSVRQTIKGVDVVLSALGAKSLKKEDVLERAVPQIIAAMHETLSQAKPVRRIIVLGSAGALSTSLDKQPAWRRWIVQNIVYNTFLKWPVASQISQWNNLSRSKLDWTMVMPPMLTNGAARGTYRVDGDALPRNGNRISRADVADFMMQQIGSPQWIRKGVYISW
;
A
#
# COMPACT_ATOMS: atom_id res chain seq x y z
N MET A 1 8.30 -17.49 -1.29
CA MET A 1 7.43 -17.10 -0.18
C MET A 1 5.98 -17.10 -0.65
N ASN A 2 5.04 -17.30 0.26
CA ASN A 2 3.60 -17.13 0.00
C ASN A 2 3.20 -15.70 0.37
N ILE A 3 2.62 -14.96 -0.56
CA ILE A 3 2.32 -13.53 -0.40
C ILE A 3 0.83 -13.29 -0.65
N ALA A 4 0.14 -12.70 0.34
CA ALA A 4 -1.22 -12.22 0.14
C ALA A 4 -1.21 -10.82 -0.47
N ILE A 5 -1.99 -10.58 -1.52
CA ILE A 5 -2.13 -9.24 -2.13
C ILE A 5 -3.58 -8.77 -2.07
N PHE A 6 -3.82 -7.70 -1.33
CA PHE A 6 -5.07 -6.96 -1.31
C PHE A 6 -5.00 -5.80 -2.32
N GLY A 7 -6.05 -5.65 -3.14
CA GLY A 7 -6.06 -4.65 -4.20
C GLY A 7 -5.26 -5.06 -5.46
N ALA A 8 -5.04 -6.36 -5.66
CA ALA A 8 -4.29 -6.91 -6.81
C ALA A 8 -4.83 -6.46 -8.17
N SER A 9 -6.14 -6.26 -8.32
CA SER A 9 -6.77 -5.80 -9.58
C SER A 9 -6.62 -4.30 -9.87
N GLY A 10 -6.06 -3.52 -8.95
CA GLY A 10 -5.75 -2.10 -9.17
C GLY A 10 -4.50 -1.90 -10.04
N ALA A 11 -4.33 -0.70 -10.61
CA ALA A 11 -3.21 -0.40 -11.51
C ALA A 11 -1.82 -0.66 -10.89
N THR A 12 -1.62 -0.32 -9.61
CA THR A 12 -0.39 -0.67 -8.90
C THR A 12 -0.38 -2.14 -8.49
N GLY A 13 -1.53 -2.69 -8.10
CA GLY A 13 -1.66 -4.08 -7.65
C GLY A 13 -1.31 -5.10 -8.73
N ILE A 14 -1.70 -4.86 -9.99
CA ILE A 14 -1.31 -5.70 -11.13
C ILE A 14 0.21 -5.72 -11.29
N LEU A 15 0.86 -4.55 -11.27
CA LEU A 15 2.31 -4.44 -11.39
C LEU A 15 3.02 -5.12 -10.21
N LEU A 16 2.52 -4.92 -9.00
CA LEU A 16 3.05 -5.56 -7.79
C LEU A 16 2.94 -7.09 -7.87
N THR A 17 1.80 -7.61 -8.34
CA THR A 17 1.60 -9.04 -8.56
C THR A 17 2.61 -9.57 -9.58
N GLN A 18 2.81 -8.88 -10.70
CA GLN A 18 3.80 -9.25 -11.70
C GLN A 18 5.22 -9.31 -11.12
N ARG A 19 5.61 -8.34 -10.28
CA ARG A 19 6.93 -8.31 -9.63
C ARG A 19 7.12 -9.48 -8.66
N CYS A 20 6.09 -9.78 -7.86
CA CYS A 20 6.14 -10.93 -6.95
C CYS A 20 6.27 -12.27 -7.71
N LEU A 21 5.53 -12.45 -8.79
CA LEU A 21 5.62 -13.65 -9.64
C LEU A 21 6.99 -13.78 -10.30
N ALA A 22 7.51 -12.68 -10.88
CA ALA A 22 8.84 -12.65 -11.50
C ALA A 22 9.98 -12.96 -10.52
N ALA A 23 9.78 -12.63 -9.22
CA ALA A 23 10.70 -12.96 -8.15
C ALA A 23 10.52 -14.41 -7.60
N GLY A 24 9.66 -15.24 -8.21
CA GLY A 24 9.43 -16.63 -7.83
C GLY A 24 8.58 -16.80 -6.57
N HIS A 25 7.74 -15.81 -6.23
CA HIS A 25 6.83 -15.92 -5.09
C HIS A 25 5.48 -16.51 -5.50
N ASN A 26 4.85 -17.26 -4.59
CA ASN A 26 3.46 -17.69 -4.74
C ASN A 26 2.54 -16.56 -4.26
N VAL A 27 1.60 -16.16 -5.09
CA VAL A 27 0.68 -15.05 -4.80
C VAL A 27 -0.72 -15.55 -4.54
N LEU A 28 -1.32 -15.10 -3.43
CA LEU A 28 -2.75 -15.22 -3.12
C LEU A 28 -3.40 -13.85 -3.27
N ALA A 29 -4.36 -13.72 -4.17
CA ALA A 29 -5.03 -12.46 -4.47
C ALA A 29 -6.49 -12.50 -4.02
N LEU A 30 -6.91 -11.59 -3.13
CA LEU A 30 -8.31 -11.38 -2.80
C LEU A 30 -8.97 -10.50 -3.85
N LEU A 31 -9.95 -11.04 -4.56
CA LEU A 31 -10.59 -10.41 -5.71
C LEU A 31 -12.12 -10.50 -5.60
N ARG A 32 -12.83 -9.42 -5.92
CA ARG A 32 -14.30 -9.43 -6.02
C ARG A 32 -14.79 -10.15 -7.26
N THR A 33 -14.02 -10.10 -8.33
CA THR A 33 -14.34 -10.61 -9.67
C THR A 33 -13.08 -11.25 -10.25
N PRO A 34 -12.69 -12.47 -9.80
CA PRO A 34 -11.46 -13.14 -10.24
C PRO A 34 -11.37 -13.31 -11.76
N GLU A 35 -12.49 -13.55 -12.43
CA GLU A 35 -12.57 -13.75 -13.88
C GLU A 35 -12.12 -12.53 -14.69
N LYS A 36 -12.14 -11.32 -14.11
CA LYS A 36 -11.66 -10.07 -14.74
C LYS A 36 -10.20 -9.77 -14.46
N PHE A 37 -9.53 -10.60 -13.65
CA PHE A 37 -8.15 -10.34 -13.28
C PHE A 37 -7.18 -10.90 -14.34
N PRO A 38 -6.33 -10.06 -14.95
CA PRO A 38 -5.50 -10.49 -16.09
C PRO A 38 -4.43 -11.55 -15.75
N LEU A 39 -4.11 -11.72 -14.47
CA LEU A 39 -3.10 -12.68 -14.00
C LEU A 39 -3.73 -13.86 -13.23
N ARG A 40 -5.04 -14.09 -13.36
CA ARG A 40 -5.78 -15.10 -12.59
C ARG A 40 -5.18 -16.51 -12.68
N ASP A 41 -4.68 -16.87 -13.85
CA ASP A 41 -4.16 -18.22 -14.12
C ASP A 41 -2.72 -18.42 -13.57
N GLN A 42 -2.09 -17.33 -13.08
CA GLN A 42 -0.73 -17.33 -12.52
C GLN A 42 -0.72 -17.19 -10.99
N VAL A 43 -1.88 -16.98 -10.35
CA VAL A 43 -2.01 -16.77 -8.92
C VAL A 43 -3.14 -17.60 -8.31
N HIS A 44 -3.08 -17.85 -7.01
CA HIS A 44 -4.25 -18.35 -6.29
C HIS A 44 -5.22 -17.21 -6.05
N THR A 45 -6.42 -17.31 -6.60
CA THR A 45 -7.47 -16.31 -6.39
C THR A 45 -8.43 -16.75 -5.30
N ILE A 46 -8.74 -15.83 -4.39
CA ILE A 46 -9.82 -15.99 -3.41
C ILE A 46 -10.90 -14.98 -3.79
N GLN A 47 -12.09 -15.50 -4.09
CA GLN A 47 -13.23 -14.62 -4.37
C GLN A 47 -13.81 -14.07 -3.06
N GLY A 48 -13.86 -12.75 -2.95
CA GLY A 48 -14.36 -12.10 -1.74
C GLY A 48 -14.10 -10.61 -1.69
N SER A 49 -14.36 -10.04 -0.53
CA SER A 49 -14.22 -8.61 -0.27
C SER A 49 -13.23 -8.35 0.87
N PRO A 50 -12.37 -7.32 0.79
CA PRO A 50 -11.53 -6.92 1.91
C PRO A 50 -12.33 -6.33 3.10
N PHE A 51 -13.65 -6.19 2.95
CA PHE A 51 -14.57 -5.76 4.00
C PHE A 51 -15.18 -6.95 4.77
N ASP A 52 -14.99 -8.16 4.29
CA ASP A 52 -15.42 -9.40 4.92
C ASP A 52 -14.23 -10.09 5.60
N ILE A 53 -14.31 -10.21 6.93
CA ILE A 53 -13.25 -10.80 7.74
C ILE A 53 -12.98 -12.26 7.37
N THR A 54 -13.99 -13.01 6.93
CA THR A 54 -13.85 -14.41 6.54
C THR A 54 -12.97 -14.54 5.30
N SER A 55 -13.27 -13.75 4.26
CA SER A 55 -12.46 -13.68 3.04
C SER A 55 -11.02 -13.22 3.33
N VAL A 56 -10.86 -12.25 4.24
CA VAL A 56 -9.53 -11.76 4.66
C VAL A 56 -8.75 -12.83 5.40
N ARG A 57 -9.34 -13.55 6.37
CA ARG A 57 -8.71 -14.67 7.07
C ARG A 57 -8.26 -15.77 6.13
N GLN A 58 -9.14 -16.13 5.17
CA GLN A 58 -8.82 -17.15 4.17
C GLN A 58 -7.61 -16.72 3.32
N THR A 59 -7.53 -15.45 2.95
CA THR A 59 -6.42 -14.92 2.13
C THR A 59 -5.11 -14.87 2.91
N ILE A 60 -5.13 -14.65 4.22
CA ILE A 60 -3.93 -14.53 5.07
C ILE A 60 -3.44 -15.90 5.56
N LYS A 61 -4.27 -16.94 5.48
CA LYS A 61 -3.92 -18.27 5.97
C LYS A 61 -2.69 -18.84 5.28
N GLY A 62 -1.63 -19.10 6.05
CA GLY A 62 -0.40 -19.75 5.55
C GLY A 62 0.50 -18.86 4.68
N VAL A 63 0.28 -17.55 4.66
CA VAL A 63 1.18 -16.63 3.96
C VAL A 63 2.34 -16.16 4.85
N ASP A 64 3.40 -15.70 4.23
CA ASP A 64 4.58 -15.15 4.91
C ASP A 64 4.48 -13.62 5.07
N VAL A 65 3.87 -12.95 4.09
CA VAL A 65 3.81 -11.49 3.99
C VAL A 65 2.47 -11.05 3.39
N VAL A 66 1.99 -9.89 3.84
CA VAL A 66 0.83 -9.21 3.27
C VAL A 66 1.27 -7.95 2.53
N LEU A 67 0.81 -7.80 1.30
CA LEU A 67 0.94 -6.57 0.51
C LEU A 67 -0.45 -5.96 0.29
N SER A 68 -0.57 -4.65 0.48
CA SER A 68 -1.83 -3.95 0.22
C SER A 68 -1.62 -2.78 -0.73
N ALA A 69 -2.20 -2.90 -1.92
CA ALA A 69 -2.33 -1.83 -2.91
C ALA A 69 -3.77 -1.29 -2.96
N LEU A 70 -4.50 -1.40 -1.84
CA LEU A 70 -5.84 -0.82 -1.70
C LEU A 70 -5.77 0.71 -1.71
N GLY A 71 -6.79 1.33 -2.23
CA GLY A 71 -6.95 2.78 -2.26
C GLY A 71 -8.30 3.18 -2.82
N ALA A 72 -8.64 4.46 -2.67
CA ALA A 72 -9.84 5.03 -3.28
C ALA A 72 -9.73 5.00 -4.81
N LYS A 73 -10.85 4.76 -5.48
CA LYS A 73 -10.94 4.79 -6.95
C LYS A 73 -11.22 6.20 -7.48
N SER A 74 -11.72 7.07 -6.63
CA SER A 74 -12.12 8.43 -6.99
C SER A 74 -11.67 9.44 -5.93
N LEU A 75 -11.81 10.73 -6.23
CA LEU A 75 -11.57 11.82 -5.29
C LEU A 75 -12.77 12.05 -4.33
N LYS A 76 -13.87 11.33 -4.52
CA LYS A 76 -15.04 11.38 -3.65
C LYS A 76 -14.77 10.66 -2.34
N LYS A 77 -15.64 10.88 -1.36
CA LYS A 77 -15.58 10.14 -0.09
C LYS A 77 -15.81 8.65 -0.36
N GLU A 78 -14.81 7.86 -0.06
CA GLU A 78 -14.85 6.39 -0.07
C GLU A 78 -14.28 5.91 1.26
N ASP A 79 -14.78 4.79 1.77
CA ASP A 79 -14.40 4.22 3.07
C ASP A 79 -13.57 2.92 2.92
N VAL A 80 -12.90 2.77 1.77
CA VAL A 80 -12.20 1.53 1.44
C VAL A 80 -11.10 1.23 2.45
N LEU A 81 -10.26 2.20 2.79
CA LEU A 81 -9.15 1.98 3.72
C LEU A 81 -9.65 1.90 5.17
N GLU A 82 -10.64 2.72 5.52
CA GLU A 82 -11.26 2.74 6.85
C GLU A 82 -11.91 1.40 7.22
N ARG A 83 -12.44 0.68 6.23
CA ARG A 83 -13.09 -0.63 6.43
C ARG A 83 -12.14 -1.80 6.25
N ALA A 84 -11.31 -1.79 5.21
CA ALA A 84 -10.48 -2.93 4.86
C ALA A 84 -9.24 -3.07 5.76
N VAL A 85 -8.57 -1.95 6.09
CA VAL A 85 -7.32 -2.01 6.86
C VAL A 85 -7.51 -2.59 8.26
N PRO A 86 -8.54 -2.21 9.04
CA PRO A 86 -8.82 -2.87 10.32
C PRO A 86 -9.07 -4.38 10.20
N GLN A 87 -9.78 -4.84 9.14
CA GLN A 87 -10.01 -6.27 8.93
C GLN A 87 -8.71 -7.03 8.66
N ILE A 88 -7.83 -6.46 7.82
CA ILE A 88 -6.52 -7.07 7.52
C ILE A 88 -5.67 -7.15 8.80
N ILE A 89 -5.59 -6.06 9.57
CA ILE A 89 -4.83 -6.02 10.82
C ILE A 89 -5.40 -7.03 11.83
N ALA A 90 -6.72 -7.10 12.00
CA ALA A 90 -7.37 -8.04 12.91
C ALA A 90 -7.06 -9.49 12.54
N ALA A 91 -7.22 -9.87 11.26
CA ALA A 91 -6.91 -11.21 10.79
C ALA A 91 -5.41 -11.56 10.95
N MET A 92 -4.51 -10.60 10.73
CA MET A 92 -3.07 -10.81 10.98
C MET A 92 -2.79 -10.98 12.48
N HIS A 93 -3.41 -10.20 13.36
CA HIS A 93 -3.25 -10.32 14.81
C HIS A 93 -3.68 -11.70 15.32
N GLU A 94 -4.74 -12.29 14.77
CA GLU A 94 -5.18 -13.64 15.11
C GLU A 94 -4.11 -14.70 14.82
N THR A 95 -3.20 -14.43 13.87
CA THR A 95 -2.09 -15.35 13.58
C THR A 95 -0.93 -15.25 14.57
N LEU A 96 -0.84 -14.18 15.39
CA LEU A 96 0.33 -13.92 16.23
C LEU A 96 0.56 -14.98 17.31
N SER A 97 -0.47 -15.74 17.69
CA SER A 97 -0.39 -16.87 18.62
C SER A 97 -0.08 -18.20 17.92
N GLN A 98 0.01 -18.23 16.59
CA GLN A 98 0.27 -19.44 15.83
C GLN A 98 1.79 -19.72 15.74
N ALA A 99 2.15 -20.96 15.42
CA ALA A 99 3.55 -21.37 15.25
C ALA A 99 4.27 -20.58 14.13
N LYS A 100 3.53 -20.12 13.11
CA LYS A 100 4.05 -19.29 12.03
C LYS A 100 3.20 -18.02 11.88
N PRO A 101 3.48 -16.96 12.65
CA PRO A 101 2.70 -15.75 12.63
C PRO A 101 2.97 -14.90 11.37
N VAL A 102 1.92 -14.30 10.83
CA VAL A 102 2.03 -13.34 9.73
C VAL A 102 2.20 -11.94 10.30
N ARG A 103 3.43 -11.45 10.39
CA ARG A 103 3.75 -10.16 11.02
C ARG A 103 3.98 -9.04 10.02
N ARG A 104 4.52 -9.36 8.84
CA ARG A 104 4.99 -8.38 7.85
C ARG A 104 3.85 -7.91 6.96
N ILE A 105 3.67 -6.59 6.90
CA ILE A 105 2.72 -5.95 5.97
C ILE A 105 3.38 -4.73 5.32
N ILE A 106 3.28 -4.63 4.01
CA ILE A 106 3.68 -3.45 3.24
C ILE A 106 2.44 -2.87 2.56
N VAL A 107 2.15 -1.61 2.81
CA VAL A 107 0.97 -0.96 2.25
C VAL A 107 1.34 0.20 1.35
N LEU A 108 0.58 0.36 0.29
CA LEU A 108 0.59 1.56 -0.52
C LEU A 108 -0.15 2.67 0.20
N GLY A 109 0.55 3.74 0.46
CA GLY A 109 0.02 4.96 1.04
C GLY A 109 0.04 6.12 0.07
N SER A 110 0.12 7.33 0.61
CA SER A 110 0.25 8.58 -0.13
C SER A 110 1.06 9.57 0.67
N ALA A 111 1.81 10.43 0.00
CA ALA A 111 2.55 11.52 0.63
C ALA A 111 1.66 12.47 1.45
N GLY A 112 0.34 12.53 1.18
CA GLY A 112 -0.61 13.32 1.97
C GLY A 112 -1.01 12.71 3.31
N ALA A 113 -0.51 11.53 3.70
CA ALA A 113 -0.88 10.88 4.95
C ALA A 113 -0.39 11.61 6.21
N LEU A 114 0.72 12.35 6.13
CA LEU A 114 1.32 13.05 7.25
C LEU A 114 1.48 14.54 6.97
N SER A 115 1.29 15.37 8.00
CA SER A 115 1.46 16.83 7.92
C SER A 115 2.89 17.25 7.58
N THR A 116 3.88 16.47 8.05
CA THR A 116 5.32 16.69 7.80
C THR A 116 5.75 16.35 6.37
N SER A 117 4.89 15.73 5.58
CA SER A 117 5.23 15.22 4.25
C SER A 117 5.87 16.27 3.32
N LEU A 118 5.55 17.53 3.50
CA LEU A 118 6.00 18.64 2.65
C LEU A 118 7.10 19.50 3.28
N ASP A 119 7.69 19.12 4.41
CA ASP A 119 8.65 19.96 5.14
C ASP A 119 9.92 20.29 4.34
N LYS A 120 10.34 19.38 3.45
CA LYS A 120 11.48 19.60 2.54
C LYS A 120 11.11 20.37 1.25
N GLN A 121 9.84 20.76 1.08
CA GLN A 121 9.40 21.53 -0.09
C GLN A 121 9.53 23.04 0.15
N PRO A 122 9.68 23.86 -0.93
CA PRO A 122 9.66 25.32 -0.81
C PRO A 122 8.37 25.81 -0.13
N ALA A 123 8.48 26.86 0.70
CA ALA A 123 7.36 27.34 1.52
C ALA A 123 6.09 27.68 0.72
N TRP A 124 6.23 28.35 -0.43
CA TRP A 124 5.11 28.68 -1.32
C TRP A 124 4.39 27.42 -1.83
N ARG A 125 5.15 26.38 -2.21
CA ARG A 125 4.60 25.11 -2.69
C ARG A 125 3.89 24.36 -1.56
N ARG A 126 4.50 24.31 -0.36
CA ARG A 126 3.89 23.73 0.82
C ARG A 126 2.54 24.39 1.13
N TRP A 127 2.51 25.73 1.10
CA TRP A 127 1.27 26.47 1.33
C TRP A 127 0.17 26.13 0.32
N ILE A 128 0.49 26.13 -0.98
CA ILE A 128 -0.47 25.78 -2.05
C ILE A 128 -1.00 24.35 -1.88
N VAL A 129 -0.10 23.39 -1.68
CA VAL A 129 -0.50 21.98 -1.58
C VAL A 129 -1.35 21.75 -0.34
N GLN A 130 -0.98 22.27 0.80
CA GLN A 130 -1.73 22.10 2.05
C GLN A 130 -3.08 22.82 2.02
N ASN A 131 -3.13 24.07 1.60
CA ASN A 131 -4.33 24.89 1.73
C ASN A 131 -5.29 24.78 0.54
N ILE A 132 -4.79 24.46 -0.66
CA ILE A 132 -5.62 24.35 -1.85
C ILE A 132 -5.81 22.85 -2.21
N VAL A 133 -4.72 22.12 -2.45
CA VAL A 133 -4.83 20.76 -3.01
C VAL A 133 -5.43 19.79 -1.99
N TYR A 134 -4.89 19.74 -0.77
CA TYR A 134 -5.33 18.80 0.26
C TYR A 134 -6.70 19.15 0.84
N ASN A 135 -6.98 20.44 1.04
CA ASN A 135 -8.24 20.87 1.67
C ASN A 135 -9.43 20.89 0.71
N THR A 136 -9.19 20.91 -0.61
CA THR A 136 -10.26 20.92 -1.60
C THR A 136 -10.35 19.60 -2.37
N PHE A 137 -9.36 19.34 -3.24
CA PHE A 137 -9.43 18.22 -4.17
C PHE A 137 -9.10 16.87 -3.54
N LEU A 138 -8.18 16.82 -2.57
CA LEU A 138 -7.70 15.58 -1.97
C LEU A 138 -8.16 15.39 -0.53
N LYS A 139 -9.14 16.16 -0.05
CA LYS A 139 -9.63 16.09 1.33
C LYS A 139 -9.97 14.65 1.76
N TRP A 140 -10.76 13.96 0.98
CA TRP A 140 -11.20 12.60 1.31
C TRP A 140 -10.09 11.55 1.14
N PRO A 141 -9.34 11.51 0.03
CA PRO A 141 -8.17 10.64 -0.08
C PRO A 141 -7.16 10.84 1.04
N VAL A 142 -6.86 12.08 1.43
CA VAL A 142 -5.94 12.37 2.55
C VAL A 142 -6.49 11.84 3.86
N ALA A 143 -7.76 12.05 4.17
CA ALA A 143 -8.39 11.54 5.39
C ALA A 143 -8.31 10.00 5.47
N SER A 144 -8.59 9.30 4.37
CA SER A 144 -8.43 7.84 4.29
C SER A 144 -7.00 7.38 4.54
N GLN A 145 -6.00 8.10 4.02
CA GLN A 145 -4.59 7.78 4.25
C GLN A 145 -4.16 8.01 5.71
N ILE A 146 -4.67 9.06 6.35
CA ILE A 146 -4.46 9.31 7.79
C ILE A 146 -5.06 8.17 8.62
N SER A 147 -6.27 7.71 8.27
CA SER A 147 -6.90 6.56 8.91
C SER A 147 -6.04 5.29 8.78
N GLN A 148 -5.55 5.00 7.57
CA GLN A 148 -4.63 3.86 7.34
C GLN A 148 -3.38 3.96 8.21
N TRP A 149 -2.72 5.13 8.24
CA TRP A 149 -1.56 5.38 9.09
C TRP A 149 -1.86 5.11 10.57
N ASN A 150 -2.96 5.66 11.08
CA ASN A 150 -3.35 5.51 12.48
C ASN A 150 -3.62 4.05 12.87
N ASN A 151 -4.25 3.28 11.99
CA ASN A 151 -4.49 1.86 12.23
C ASN A 151 -3.17 1.06 12.25
N LEU A 152 -2.26 1.33 11.30
CA LEU A 152 -0.96 0.65 11.24
C LEU A 152 -0.08 1.02 12.43
N SER A 153 0.03 2.30 12.78
CA SER A 153 0.90 2.77 13.86
C SER A 153 0.50 2.23 15.24
N ARG A 154 -0.78 1.94 15.44
CA ARG A 154 -1.31 1.31 16.66
C ARG A 154 -1.20 -0.21 16.65
N SER A 155 -0.93 -0.82 15.50
CA SER A 155 -0.79 -2.27 15.38
C SER A 155 0.57 -2.75 15.94
N LYS A 156 0.62 -4.02 16.33
CA LYS A 156 1.87 -4.69 16.73
C LYS A 156 2.60 -5.35 15.57
N LEU A 157 2.19 -5.05 14.33
CA LEU A 157 2.72 -5.65 13.12
C LEU A 157 4.03 -4.97 12.68
N ASP A 158 4.77 -5.66 11.84
CA ASP A 158 5.97 -5.17 11.19
C ASP A 158 5.57 -4.49 9.87
N TRP A 159 4.91 -3.33 9.98
CA TRP A 159 4.36 -2.61 8.84
C TRP A 159 5.38 -1.67 8.19
N THR A 160 5.20 -1.43 6.89
CA THR A 160 5.84 -0.34 6.13
C THR A 160 4.77 0.33 5.29
N MET A 161 4.64 1.65 5.37
CA MET A 161 3.75 2.42 4.51
C MET A 161 4.57 3.19 3.47
N VAL A 162 4.44 2.78 2.21
CA VAL A 162 5.12 3.43 1.07
C VAL A 162 4.28 4.62 0.62
N MET A 163 4.83 5.82 0.71
CA MET A 163 4.13 7.09 0.53
C MET A 163 4.62 7.86 -0.70
N PRO A 164 4.17 7.48 -1.90
CA PRO A 164 4.46 8.22 -3.12
C PRO A 164 3.66 9.52 -3.21
N PRO A 165 4.14 10.50 -4.00
CA PRO A 165 3.35 11.63 -4.46
C PRO A 165 2.40 11.20 -5.59
N MET A 166 2.20 12.04 -6.60
CA MET A 166 1.36 11.71 -7.76
C MET A 166 1.89 10.50 -8.52
N LEU A 167 1.04 9.50 -8.70
CA LEU A 167 1.35 8.27 -9.44
C LEU A 167 1.11 8.44 -10.94
N THR A 168 2.06 7.98 -11.76
CA THR A 168 1.94 7.93 -13.23
C THR A 168 1.90 6.49 -13.73
N ASN A 169 1.42 6.29 -14.97
CA ASN A 169 1.38 5.00 -15.66
C ASN A 169 2.62 4.73 -16.52
N GLY A 170 3.66 5.57 -16.45
CA GLY A 170 4.89 5.37 -17.21
C GLY A 170 5.67 4.13 -16.79
N ALA A 171 6.65 3.75 -17.61
CA ALA A 171 7.60 2.68 -17.30
C ALA A 171 8.39 2.98 -16.02
N ALA A 172 8.90 1.94 -15.39
CA ALA A 172 9.85 2.08 -14.30
C ALA A 172 11.13 2.77 -14.81
N ARG A 173 11.66 3.69 -14.01
CA ARG A 173 12.99 4.27 -14.25
C ARG A 173 14.10 3.51 -13.54
N GLY A 174 13.74 2.72 -12.52
CA GLY A 174 14.68 2.00 -11.67
C GLY A 174 15.49 2.89 -10.74
N THR A 175 15.37 4.22 -10.86
CA THR A 175 16.05 5.21 -10.02
C THR A 175 15.04 6.17 -9.41
N TYR A 176 15.06 6.27 -8.09
CA TYR A 176 14.19 7.14 -7.31
C TYR A 176 14.86 7.49 -5.98
N ARG A 177 14.41 8.57 -5.39
CA ARG A 177 14.88 9.03 -4.08
C ARG A 177 13.95 8.49 -3.00
N VAL A 178 14.54 8.09 -1.88
CA VAL A 178 13.84 7.52 -0.73
C VAL A 178 14.16 8.37 0.51
N ASP A 179 13.16 8.64 1.33
CA ASP A 179 13.31 9.47 2.53
C ASP A 179 12.30 9.03 3.60
N GLY A 180 12.76 8.94 4.85
CA GLY A 180 11.90 8.53 5.98
C GLY A 180 11.13 9.67 6.64
N ASP A 181 11.53 10.92 6.42
CA ASP A 181 11.00 12.07 7.15
C ASP A 181 9.96 12.85 6.36
N ALA A 182 10.28 13.12 5.09
CA ALA A 182 9.43 13.92 4.23
C ALA A 182 9.62 13.57 2.74
N LEU A 183 8.72 14.03 1.90
CA LEU A 183 8.85 13.88 0.45
C LEU A 183 10.14 14.56 -0.05
N PRO A 184 11.02 13.86 -0.77
CA PRO A 184 12.25 14.42 -1.30
C PRO A 184 12.02 15.77 -2.02
N ARG A 185 12.94 16.71 -1.84
CA ARG A 185 12.81 18.07 -2.40
C ARG A 185 12.50 18.02 -3.91
N ASN A 186 11.50 18.77 -4.34
CA ASN A 186 10.97 18.76 -5.71
C ASN A 186 10.37 17.42 -6.18
N GLY A 187 10.24 16.42 -5.30
CA GLY A 187 9.52 15.19 -5.58
C GLY A 187 8.04 15.46 -5.81
N ASN A 188 7.53 15.19 -7.00
CA ASN A 188 6.13 15.48 -7.35
C ASN A 188 5.42 14.29 -7.99
N ARG A 189 6.14 13.32 -8.52
CA ARG A 189 5.58 12.15 -9.20
C ARG A 189 6.53 10.97 -9.19
N ILE A 190 5.97 9.78 -9.41
CA ILE A 190 6.70 8.52 -9.60
C ILE A 190 5.81 7.56 -10.39
N SER A 191 6.39 6.59 -11.12
CA SER A 191 5.59 5.57 -11.79
C SER A 191 5.06 4.55 -10.80
N ARG A 192 3.87 3.99 -11.11
CA ARG A 192 3.35 2.83 -10.37
C ARG A 192 4.28 1.63 -10.45
N ALA A 193 5.05 1.52 -11.53
CA ALA A 193 6.02 0.46 -11.72
C ALA A 193 7.18 0.57 -10.72
N ASP A 194 7.79 1.77 -10.55
CA ASP A 194 8.82 1.99 -9.53
C ASP A 194 8.28 1.79 -8.11
N VAL A 195 7.02 2.20 -7.86
CA VAL A 195 6.38 1.96 -6.54
C VAL A 195 6.20 0.47 -6.28
N ALA A 196 5.75 -0.29 -7.27
CA ALA A 196 5.58 -1.74 -7.15
C ALA A 196 6.93 -2.45 -6.93
N ASP A 197 7.98 -2.02 -7.64
CA ASP A 197 9.35 -2.52 -7.45
C ASP A 197 9.83 -2.24 -6.02
N PHE A 198 9.66 -1.02 -5.53
CA PHE A 198 10.05 -0.66 -4.17
C PHE A 198 9.28 -1.45 -3.11
N MET A 199 7.95 -1.56 -3.26
CA MET A 199 7.13 -2.34 -2.31
C MET A 199 7.57 -3.80 -2.24
N MET A 200 7.86 -4.43 -3.38
CA MET A 200 8.35 -5.81 -3.43
C MET A 200 9.71 -5.95 -2.72
N GLN A 201 10.63 -5.02 -2.92
CA GLN A 201 11.94 -5.02 -2.24
C GLN A 201 11.82 -4.91 -0.71
N GLN A 202 10.75 -4.30 -0.18
CA GLN A 202 10.55 -4.20 1.27
C GLN A 202 10.11 -5.51 1.93
N ILE A 203 9.77 -6.54 1.19
CA ILE A 203 9.35 -7.84 1.74
C ILE A 203 10.40 -8.40 2.70
N GLY A 204 11.67 -8.44 2.29
CA GLY A 204 12.78 -8.94 3.10
C GLY A 204 13.60 -7.85 3.80
N SER A 205 13.26 -6.57 3.63
CA SER A 205 14.04 -5.46 4.20
C SER A 205 13.53 -5.07 5.60
N PRO A 206 14.40 -5.02 6.63
CA PRO A 206 14.03 -4.52 7.95
C PRO A 206 14.10 -2.98 8.06
N GLN A 207 14.66 -2.28 7.09
CA GLN A 207 15.01 -0.85 7.16
C GLN A 207 13.81 0.05 7.52
N TRP A 208 12.64 -0.27 6.99
CA TRP A 208 11.44 0.54 7.13
C TRP A 208 10.34 -0.14 7.97
N ILE A 209 10.71 -1.07 8.85
CA ILE A 209 9.75 -1.68 9.78
C ILE A 209 9.21 -0.60 10.73
N ARG A 210 7.87 -0.55 10.85
CA ARG A 210 7.08 0.42 11.63
C ARG A 210 7.36 1.88 11.23
N LYS A 211 7.58 2.09 9.94
CA LYS A 211 7.84 3.42 9.38
C LYS A 211 7.03 3.67 8.13
N GLY A 212 6.77 4.96 7.89
CA GLY A 212 6.43 5.48 6.58
C GLY A 212 7.69 5.80 5.80
N VAL A 213 7.64 5.66 4.49
CA VAL A 213 8.75 5.96 3.60
C VAL A 213 8.25 6.67 2.36
N TYR A 214 8.80 7.85 2.11
CA TYR A 214 8.51 8.65 0.92
C TYR A 214 9.41 8.23 -0.22
N ILE A 215 8.82 8.09 -1.41
CA ILE A 215 9.56 7.77 -2.63
C ILE A 215 9.14 8.69 -3.78
N SER A 216 10.07 9.22 -4.52
CA SER A 216 9.78 10.08 -5.69
C SER A 216 10.95 10.10 -6.67
N TRP A 217 10.68 10.45 -7.89
CA TRP A 217 11.73 10.86 -8.82
C TRP A 217 12.38 12.18 -8.44
#